data_5f17fe6251801a678feb0bc67c6d4865
#
_entry.id   5f17fe6251801a678feb0bc67c6d4865
#
_cell.length_a   1.000
_cell.length_b   1.000
_cell.length_c   1.000
_cell.angle_alpha   90.00
_cell.angle_beta   90.00
_cell.angle_gamma   90.00
#
_symmetry.space_group_name_H-M   'P 1'
#
loop_
_entity.id
_entity.type
_entity.pdbx_description
1 polymer ?
#
loop_
_entity_poly.entity_id
_entity_poly.type
_entity_poly.pdbx_seq_one_letter_code
_entity_poly.pdbx_strand_id
1 'polypeptide(L)'
;MELKVKPLLDTEELRDFWCGIEDMDIFIHERLQYSVRLNFCKLFAVVTPDSEIVALFALSFDSLKLDSDDKDDLRNDYSNTSSPNIPFLYNETFWSKAHYPAIEISYLAVSVKHQCKGIGRDIVELIVHRAKAQELAGCQFITVEAYCTKQYSAVGFYHNCGFARSDVFPMFDTIRMYRNLLE
;
A
#
# COMPACT_ATOMS: atom_id res chain seq x y z
N MET A 1 3.71 17.38 14.80
CA MET A 1 2.70 18.10 13.97
C MET A 1 1.46 17.24 13.97
N GLU A 2 0.31 17.77 14.36
CA GLU A 2 -0.94 16.99 14.33
C GLU A 2 -1.41 16.89 12.89
N LEU A 3 -1.47 15.66 12.35
CA LEU A 3 -1.97 15.39 11.00
C LEU A 3 -3.32 14.69 11.08
N LYS A 4 -4.22 15.01 10.16
CA LYS A 4 -5.54 14.39 10.05
C LYS A 4 -5.68 13.72 8.69
N VAL A 5 -6.37 12.59 8.66
CA VAL A 5 -6.72 11.89 7.41
C VAL A 5 -8.19 12.14 7.12
N LYS A 6 -8.47 12.62 5.92
CA LYS A 6 -9.83 12.80 5.39
C LYS A 6 -10.02 12.06 4.06
N PRO A 7 -11.21 11.52 3.78
CA PRO A 7 -11.54 11.12 2.41
C PRO A 7 -11.44 12.33 1.47
N LEU A 8 -10.93 12.13 0.26
CA LEU A 8 -10.86 13.15 -0.76
C LEU A 8 -11.74 12.73 -1.95
N LEU A 9 -12.81 13.45 -2.16
CA LEU A 9 -13.80 13.17 -3.22
C LEU A 9 -13.57 14.06 -4.44
N ASP A 10 -13.04 15.25 -4.22
CA ASP A 10 -12.75 16.23 -5.27
C ASP A 10 -11.23 16.36 -5.44
N THR A 11 -10.75 15.93 -6.60
CA THR A 11 -9.32 16.01 -6.95
C THR A 11 -8.87 17.41 -7.32
N GLU A 12 -9.78 18.38 -7.48
CA GLU A 12 -9.40 19.79 -7.68
C GLU A 12 -8.68 20.36 -6.45
N GLU A 13 -8.92 19.80 -5.26
CA GLU A 13 -8.17 20.15 -4.06
C GLU A 13 -6.66 19.83 -4.19
N LEU A 14 -6.25 19.01 -5.16
CA LEU A 14 -4.85 18.62 -5.40
C LEU A 14 -4.10 19.56 -6.36
N ARG A 15 -4.70 20.66 -6.80
CA ARG A 15 -4.11 21.58 -7.80
C ARG A 15 -2.68 22.03 -7.42
N ASP A 16 -2.45 22.26 -6.15
CA ASP A 16 -1.15 22.75 -5.63
C ASP A 16 -0.29 21.62 -5.01
N PHE A 17 -0.71 20.37 -5.16
CA PHE A 17 0.00 19.22 -4.63
C PHE A 17 1.01 18.69 -5.66
N TRP A 18 2.28 18.57 -5.25
CA TRP A 18 3.36 18.03 -6.07
C TRP A 18 4.23 17.09 -5.24
N CYS A 19 4.48 15.88 -5.72
CA CYS A 19 5.37 14.91 -5.09
C CYS A 19 6.80 14.91 -5.68
N GLY A 20 7.01 15.58 -6.82
CA GLY A 20 8.30 15.71 -7.47
C GLY A 20 8.73 14.50 -8.29
N ILE A 21 7.82 13.55 -8.52
CA ILE A 21 8.01 12.44 -9.47
C ILE A 21 7.09 12.75 -10.66
N GLU A 22 7.67 13.11 -11.80
CA GLU A 22 6.97 13.65 -12.96
C GLU A 22 5.77 12.79 -13.39
N ASP A 23 5.98 11.49 -13.60
CA ASP A 23 4.91 10.59 -14.02
C ASP A 23 3.77 10.50 -12.99
N MET A 24 4.12 10.54 -11.70
CA MET A 24 3.13 10.52 -10.62
C MET A 24 2.38 11.86 -10.56
N ASP A 25 3.07 12.98 -10.70
CA ASP A 25 2.46 14.30 -10.70
C ASP A 25 1.49 14.47 -11.90
N ILE A 26 1.88 14.04 -13.10
CA ILE A 26 1.00 13.99 -14.29
C ILE A 26 -0.23 13.11 -14.00
N PHE A 27 -0.03 11.93 -13.42
CA PHE A 27 -1.14 11.04 -13.08
C PHE A 27 -2.10 11.69 -12.06
N ILE A 28 -1.58 12.32 -11.02
CA ILE A 28 -2.38 12.98 -9.96
C ILE A 28 -3.26 14.08 -10.57
N HIS A 29 -2.71 14.90 -11.43
CA HIS A 29 -3.42 16.05 -11.98
C HIS A 29 -4.36 15.71 -13.14
N GLU A 30 -4.04 14.70 -13.95
CA GLU A 30 -4.79 14.43 -15.17
C GLU A 30 -5.70 13.20 -15.08
N ARG A 31 -5.31 12.17 -14.30
CA ARG A 31 -5.94 10.84 -14.40
C ARG A 31 -6.58 10.35 -13.10
N LEU A 32 -6.07 10.75 -11.95
CA LEU A 32 -6.53 10.26 -10.64
C LEU A 32 -8.05 10.47 -10.44
N GLN A 33 -8.60 11.58 -10.95
CA GLN A 33 -10.04 11.85 -10.91
C GLN A 33 -10.88 10.73 -11.54
N TYR A 34 -10.41 10.11 -12.61
CA TYR A 34 -11.13 9.01 -13.28
C TYR A 34 -11.09 7.74 -12.44
N SER A 35 -9.96 7.44 -11.80
CA SER A 35 -9.83 6.29 -10.88
C SER A 35 -10.80 6.43 -9.70
N VAL A 36 -10.94 7.61 -9.14
CA VAL A 36 -11.88 7.90 -8.05
C VAL A 36 -13.33 7.82 -8.53
N ARG A 37 -13.67 8.47 -9.65
CA ARG A 37 -15.04 8.49 -10.22
C ARG A 37 -15.53 7.11 -10.63
N LEU A 38 -14.66 6.30 -11.22
CA LEU A 38 -14.96 4.92 -11.61
C LEU A 38 -14.87 3.92 -10.45
N ASN A 39 -14.61 4.42 -9.25
CA ASN A 39 -14.51 3.61 -8.03
C ASN A 39 -13.44 2.50 -8.10
N PHE A 40 -12.36 2.71 -8.86
CA PHE A 40 -11.20 1.83 -8.85
C PHE A 40 -10.46 1.90 -7.52
N CYS A 41 -10.46 3.06 -6.87
CA CYS A 41 -9.86 3.26 -5.56
C CYS A 41 -10.64 4.27 -4.72
N LYS A 42 -10.38 4.27 -3.41
CA LYS A 42 -10.78 5.32 -2.49
C LYS A 42 -9.58 6.19 -2.16
N LEU A 43 -9.72 7.49 -2.39
CA LEU A 43 -8.65 8.47 -2.18
C LEU A 43 -8.78 9.15 -0.82
N PHE A 44 -7.64 9.35 -0.16
CA PHE A 44 -7.52 10.00 1.13
C PHE A 44 -6.42 11.06 1.07
N ALA A 45 -6.67 12.19 1.72
CA ALA A 45 -5.67 13.23 1.95
C ALA A 45 -5.23 13.22 3.42
N VAL A 46 -3.94 13.45 3.63
CA VAL A 46 -3.35 13.76 4.94
C VAL A 46 -3.14 15.25 4.99
N VAL A 47 -3.76 15.92 5.97
CA VAL A 47 -3.78 17.38 6.05
C VAL A 47 -3.25 17.89 7.39
N THR A 48 -2.65 19.09 7.37
CA THR A 48 -2.32 19.86 8.56
C THR A 48 -3.58 20.46 9.19
N PRO A 49 -3.51 21.01 10.43
CA PRO A 49 -4.60 21.78 11.02
C PRO A 49 -5.08 22.94 10.15
N ASP A 50 -4.18 23.56 9.38
CA ASP A 50 -4.48 24.65 8.45
C ASP A 50 -5.00 24.17 7.09
N SER A 51 -5.34 22.88 6.97
CA SER A 51 -5.89 22.22 5.77
C SER A 51 -4.90 22.11 4.59
N GLU A 52 -3.60 22.31 4.78
CA GLU A 52 -2.61 22.02 3.74
C GLU A 52 -2.53 20.49 3.52
N ILE A 53 -2.60 20.04 2.27
CA ILE A 53 -2.42 18.63 1.92
C ILE A 53 -0.93 18.30 1.90
N VAL A 54 -0.49 17.47 2.84
CA VAL A 54 0.92 17.07 2.98
C VAL A 54 1.20 15.71 2.33
N ALA A 55 0.19 14.88 2.19
CA ALA A 55 0.29 13.59 1.49
C ALA A 55 -1.09 13.15 0.99
N LEU A 56 -1.07 12.21 0.05
CA LEU A 56 -2.26 11.48 -0.40
C LEU A 56 -1.97 10.00 -0.48
N PHE A 57 -3.00 9.19 -0.31
CA PHE A 57 -2.95 7.76 -0.60
C PHE A 57 -4.31 7.26 -1.08
N ALA A 58 -4.28 6.21 -1.88
CA ALA A 58 -5.49 5.57 -2.39
C ALA A 58 -5.44 4.07 -2.15
N LEU A 59 -6.60 3.49 -1.84
CA LEU A 59 -6.76 2.09 -1.50
C LEU A 59 -7.82 1.44 -2.41
N SER A 60 -7.56 0.19 -2.80
CA SER A 60 -8.50 -0.68 -3.50
C SER A 60 -8.53 -2.07 -2.87
N PHE A 61 -9.60 -2.83 -3.12
CA PHE A 61 -9.58 -4.26 -2.85
C PHE A 61 -8.68 -4.97 -3.85
N ASP A 62 -8.01 -6.01 -3.38
CA ASP A 62 -7.04 -6.75 -4.16
C ASP A 62 -7.06 -8.24 -3.81
N SER A 63 -6.32 -9.01 -4.59
CA SER A 63 -6.15 -10.45 -4.42
C SER A 63 -4.68 -10.80 -4.66
N LEU A 64 -3.98 -11.16 -3.59
CA LEU A 64 -2.59 -11.58 -3.68
C LEU A 64 -2.50 -13.04 -4.14
N LYS A 65 -1.77 -13.28 -5.22
CA LYS A 65 -1.34 -14.61 -5.63
C LYS A 65 0.10 -14.81 -5.15
N LEU A 66 0.34 -15.91 -4.44
CA LEU A 66 1.66 -16.33 -3.98
C LEU A 66 2.07 -17.57 -4.78
N ASP A 67 3.28 -17.57 -5.31
CA ASP A 67 3.88 -18.79 -5.88
C ASP A 67 4.48 -19.69 -4.78
N SER A 68 5.22 -20.73 -5.18
CA SER A 68 5.84 -21.68 -4.24
C SER A 68 6.93 -20.99 -3.41
N ASP A 69 7.72 -20.15 -4.04
CA ASP A 69 8.88 -19.51 -3.43
C ASP A 69 8.43 -18.44 -2.45
N ASP A 70 7.45 -17.59 -2.85
CA ASP A 70 6.75 -16.64 -1.96
C ASP A 70 6.19 -17.36 -0.69
N LYS A 71 5.59 -18.55 -0.88
CA LYS A 71 5.03 -19.33 0.24
C LYS A 71 6.11 -19.90 1.14
N ASP A 72 7.22 -20.34 0.60
CA ASP A 72 8.32 -20.89 1.37
C ASP A 72 9.05 -19.80 2.15
N ASP A 73 9.21 -18.59 1.56
CA ASP A 73 9.73 -17.42 2.25
C ASP A 73 8.83 -17.02 3.42
N LEU A 74 7.52 -16.93 3.21
CA LEU A 74 6.57 -16.68 4.28
C LEU A 74 6.63 -17.73 5.39
N ARG A 75 6.76 -19.03 5.06
CA ARG A 75 6.91 -20.10 6.06
C ARG A 75 8.18 -19.95 6.85
N ASN A 76 9.28 -19.56 6.22
CA ASN A 76 10.56 -19.36 6.87
C ASN A 76 10.53 -18.16 7.81
N ASP A 77 9.92 -17.06 7.40
CA ASP A 77 9.70 -15.89 8.26
C ASP A 77 8.82 -16.25 9.45
N TYR A 78 7.78 -17.04 9.28
CA TYR A 78 6.95 -17.54 10.35
C TYR A 78 7.68 -18.48 11.31
N SER A 79 8.66 -19.23 10.85
CA SER A 79 9.44 -20.12 11.71
C SER A 79 10.44 -19.38 12.59
N ASN A 80 10.85 -18.19 12.19
CA ASN A 80 11.88 -17.37 12.86
C ASN A 80 11.30 -16.28 13.77
N THR A 81 10.05 -15.93 13.63
CA THR A 81 9.34 -14.99 14.49
C THR A 81 8.32 -15.74 15.33
N SER A 82 7.98 -15.24 16.52
CA SER A 82 6.88 -15.74 17.38
C SER A 82 5.51 -15.54 16.71
N SER A 83 5.40 -16.01 15.51
CA SER A 83 4.37 -15.76 14.52
C SER A 83 3.03 -16.40 14.86
N PRO A 84 1.93 -15.90 14.33
CA PRO A 84 0.60 -16.32 14.71
C PRO A 84 0.50 -17.83 14.58
N ASN A 85 0.05 -18.46 15.65
CA ASN A 85 -0.38 -19.85 15.64
C ASN A 85 -1.53 -19.98 14.61
N ILE A 86 -1.18 -20.14 13.33
CA ILE A 86 -2.16 -20.71 12.41
C ILE A 86 -2.47 -22.09 12.98
N PRO A 87 -3.67 -22.32 13.52
CA PRO A 87 -3.99 -23.61 14.10
C PRO A 87 -3.67 -24.70 13.09
N PHE A 88 -3.05 -25.79 13.51
CA PHE A 88 -2.65 -26.91 12.66
C PHE A 88 -3.76 -27.31 11.67
N LEU A 89 -5.02 -27.26 12.10
CA LEU A 89 -6.20 -27.56 11.28
C LEU A 89 -6.42 -26.58 10.12
N TYR A 90 -5.92 -25.34 10.22
CA TYR A 90 -6.05 -24.34 9.15
C TYR A 90 -4.81 -24.20 8.29
N ASN A 91 -3.70 -24.82 8.69
CA ASN A 91 -2.41 -24.69 8.01
C ASN A 91 -2.52 -25.15 6.53
N GLU A 92 -3.04 -26.35 6.29
CA GLU A 92 -3.22 -26.84 4.93
C GLU A 92 -4.17 -25.95 4.11
N THR A 93 -5.28 -25.51 4.71
CA THR A 93 -6.25 -24.64 4.05
C THR A 93 -5.62 -23.30 3.68
N PHE A 94 -4.79 -22.72 4.55
CA PHE A 94 -4.10 -21.48 4.26
C PHE A 94 -3.13 -21.64 3.08
N TRP A 95 -2.26 -22.64 3.12
CA TRP A 95 -1.22 -22.84 2.09
C TRP A 95 -1.74 -23.38 0.76
N SER A 96 -2.92 -23.98 0.74
CA SER A 96 -3.55 -24.49 -0.48
C SER A 96 -4.29 -23.40 -1.28
N LYS A 97 -4.53 -22.22 -0.71
CA LYS A 97 -5.20 -21.14 -1.42
C LYS A 97 -4.38 -20.67 -2.62
N ALA A 98 -5.07 -20.40 -3.74
CA ALA A 98 -4.49 -19.78 -4.91
C ALA A 98 -4.41 -18.25 -4.76
N HIS A 99 -5.36 -17.67 -4.01
CA HIS A 99 -5.51 -16.24 -3.83
C HIS A 99 -5.85 -15.90 -2.38
N TYR A 100 -5.29 -14.80 -1.89
CA TYR A 100 -5.47 -14.31 -0.54
C TYR A 100 -6.12 -12.92 -0.57
N PRO A 101 -7.10 -12.64 0.30
CA PRO A 101 -7.73 -11.32 0.34
C PRO A 101 -6.71 -10.25 0.77
N ALA A 102 -6.65 -9.18 0.01
CA ALA A 102 -5.71 -8.09 0.23
C ALA A 102 -6.36 -6.72 0.04
N ILE A 103 -5.71 -5.70 0.57
CA ILE A 103 -5.93 -4.29 0.23
C ILE A 103 -4.67 -3.78 -0.45
N GLU A 104 -4.84 -3.18 -1.62
CA GLU A 104 -3.75 -2.56 -2.35
C GLU A 104 -3.60 -1.09 -1.95
N ILE A 105 -2.36 -0.66 -1.72
CA ILE A 105 -1.98 0.74 -1.76
C ILE A 105 -1.81 1.09 -3.24
N SER A 106 -2.90 1.53 -3.88
CA SER A 106 -2.90 1.85 -5.30
C SER A 106 -2.01 3.06 -5.60
N TYR A 107 -1.98 4.06 -4.68
CA TYR A 107 -1.16 5.25 -4.77
C TYR A 107 -0.74 5.71 -3.38
N LEU A 108 0.49 6.20 -3.25
CA LEU A 108 1.00 6.88 -2.06
C LEU A 108 1.99 7.96 -2.50
N ALA A 109 1.69 9.21 -2.20
CA ALA A 109 2.55 10.33 -2.51
C ALA A 109 2.64 11.30 -1.32
N VAL A 110 3.84 11.79 -1.03
CA VAL A 110 4.10 12.83 -0.03
C VAL A 110 4.57 14.08 -0.75
N SER A 111 3.99 15.24 -0.42
CA SER A 111 4.38 16.53 -0.99
C SER A 111 5.88 16.77 -0.81
N VAL A 112 6.54 17.34 -1.83
CA VAL A 112 7.99 17.65 -1.83
C VAL A 112 8.41 18.37 -0.56
N LYS A 113 7.59 19.32 -0.08
CA LYS A 113 7.87 20.12 1.13
C LYS A 113 7.88 19.27 2.42
N HIS A 114 7.28 18.10 2.39
CA HIS A 114 7.03 17.26 3.57
C HIS A 114 7.70 15.87 3.50
N GLN A 115 8.47 15.59 2.45
CA GLN A 115 9.26 14.36 2.33
C GLN A 115 10.35 14.27 3.39
N CYS A 116 10.91 13.06 3.57
CA CYS A 116 11.99 12.76 4.52
C CYS A 116 11.67 13.06 6.00
N LYS A 117 10.37 13.20 6.36
CA LYS A 117 9.89 13.44 7.73
C LYS A 117 9.16 12.25 8.36
N GLY A 118 9.24 11.07 7.74
CA GLY A 118 8.57 9.85 8.24
C GLY A 118 7.10 9.70 7.82
N ILE A 119 6.47 10.73 7.23
CA ILE A 119 5.02 10.75 6.91
C ILE A 119 4.60 9.53 6.07
N GLY A 120 5.37 9.15 5.05
CA GLY A 120 5.04 7.99 4.23
C GLY A 120 4.97 6.70 5.04
N ARG A 121 5.91 6.49 5.97
CA ARG A 121 5.90 5.33 6.88
C ARG A 121 4.69 5.37 7.81
N ASP A 122 4.39 6.52 8.40
CA ASP A 122 3.24 6.66 9.30
C ASP A 122 1.92 6.36 8.58
N ILE A 123 1.80 6.74 7.28
CA ILE A 123 0.66 6.40 6.45
C ILE A 123 0.56 4.89 6.24
N VAL A 124 1.67 4.21 5.92
CA VAL A 124 1.68 2.75 5.75
C VAL A 124 1.23 2.05 7.03
N GLU A 125 1.77 2.45 8.20
CA GLU A 125 1.36 1.88 9.49
C GLU A 125 -0.12 2.16 9.81
N LEU A 126 -0.62 3.34 9.47
CA LEU A 126 -2.04 3.66 9.60
C LEU A 126 -2.91 2.75 8.72
N ILE A 127 -2.49 2.50 7.45
CA ILE A 127 -3.21 1.60 6.54
C ILE A 127 -3.23 0.18 7.09
N VAL A 128 -2.09 -0.33 7.57
CA VAL A 128 -1.99 -1.65 8.22
C VAL A 128 -2.94 -1.75 9.41
N HIS A 129 -2.91 -0.75 10.30
CA HIS A 129 -3.80 -0.73 11.46
C HIS A 129 -5.28 -0.73 11.06
N ARG A 130 -5.66 0.10 10.08
CA ARG A 130 -7.05 0.17 9.59
C ARG A 130 -7.48 -1.10 8.86
N ALA A 131 -6.59 -1.73 8.11
CA ALA A 131 -6.88 -2.99 7.44
C ALA A 131 -7.11 -4.15 8.42
N LYS A 132 -6.39 -4.17 9.55
CA LYS A 132 -6.62 -5.13 10.64
C LYS A 132 -7.94 -4.87 11.38
N ALA A 133 -8.31 -3.61 11.56
CA ALA A 133 -9.46 -3.19 12.37
C ALA A 133 -10.77 -3.06 11.57
N GLN A 134 -10.74 -3.09 10.24
CA GLN A 134 -11.94 -2.91 9.43
C GLN A 134 -12.90 -4.10 9.54
N GLU A 135 -14.20 -3.83 9.47
CA GLU A 135 -15.25 -4.84 9.69
C GLU A 135 -15.92 -5.32 8.40
N LEU A 136 -15.59 -4.73 7.26
CA LEU A 136 -16.28 -4.99 6.00
C LEU A 136 -15.97 -6.39 5.44
N ALA A 137 -14.70 -6.82 5.47
CA ALA A 137 -14.25 -8.08 4.88
C ALA A 137 -12.94 -8.56 5.52
N GLY A 138 -12.64 -9.86 5.43
CA GLY A 138 -11.34 -10.38 5.83
C GLY A 138 -10.22 -9.82 4.94
N CYS A 139 -9.12 -9.40 5.54
CA CYS A 139 -7.92 -8.94 4.85
C CYS A 139 -6.70 -9.60 5.48
N GLN A 140 -5.88 -10.27 4.65
CA GLN A 140 -4.70 -11.00 5.11
C GLN A 140 -3.39 -10.30 4.72
N PHE A 141 -3.41 -9.49 3.68
CA PHE A 141 -2.23 -8.81 3.15
C PHE A 141 -2.52 -7.36 2.77
N ILE A 142 -1.49 -6.53 2.85
CA ILE A 142 -1.40 -5.26 2.12
C ILE A 142 -0.48 -5.50 0.92
N THR A 143 -0.89 -5.02 -0.23
CA THR A 143 -0.12 -5.12 -1.47
C THR A 143 0.19 -3.75 -2.03
N VAL A 144 1.18 -3.68 -2.89
CA VAL A 144 1.54 -2.48 -3.64
C VAL A 144 2.27 -2.85 -4.93
N GLU A 145 2.01 -2.10 -5.99
CA GLU A 145 2.87 -2.05 -7.17
C GLU A 145 3.91 -0.94 -6.95
N ALA A 146 5.05 -1.30 -6.35
CA ALA A 146 6.10 -0.33 -6.03
C ALA A 146 6.74 0.21 -7.30
N TYR A 147 6.60 1.51 -7.55
CA TYR A 147 7.20 2.18 -8.71
C TYR A 147 8.71 1.98 -8.73
N CYS A 148 9.25 1.53 -9.86
CA CYS A 148 10.67 1.16 -9.99
C CYS A 148 11.16 1.42 -11.43
N THR A 149 11.72 2.60 -11.65
CA THR A 149 12.35 3.00 -12.92
C THR A 149 13.85 3.20 -12.74
N LYS A 150 14.54 3.56 -13.83
CA LYS A 150 15.96 3.90 -13.76
C LYS A 150 16.26 5.16 -12.95
N GLN A 151 15.31 6.10 -12.87
CA GLN A 151 15.47 7.38 -12.16
C GLN A 151 14.98 7.34 -10.72
N TYR A 152 13.99 6.49 -10.41
CA TYR A 152 13.37 6.45 -9.10
C TYR A 152 12.91 5.04 -8.75
N SER A 153 13.06 4.66 -7.49
CA SER A 153 12.55 3.39 -6.97
C SER A 153 11.95 3.55 -5.57
N ALA A 154 10.70 3.12 -5.41
CA ALA A 154 10.00 3.04 -4.13
C ALA A 154 10.24 1.70 -3.39
N VAL A 155 10.93 0.73 -4.01
CA VAL A 155 11.13 -0.62 -3.47
C VAL A 155 11.81 -0.58 -2.10
N GLY A 156 12.88 0.20 -1.95
CA GLY A 156 13.58 0.35 -0.68
C GLY A 156 12.72 0.97 0.42
N PHE A 157 11.82 1.90 0.07
CA PHE A 157 10.87 2.48 1.01
C PHE A 157 9.89 1.41 1.53
N TYR A 158 9.26 0.65 0.65
CA TYR A 158 8.30 -0.39 1.06
C TYR A 158 8.99 -1.54 1.79
N HIS A 159 10.20 -1.94 1.38
CA HIS A 159 11.00 -2.91 2.12
C HIS A 159 11.23 -2.46 3.58
N ASN A 160 11.60 -1.18 3.79
CA ASN A 160 11.76 -0.60 5.11
C ASN A 160 10.44 -0.45 5.90
N CYS A 161 9.30 -0.60 5.23
CA CYS A 161 7.96 -0.68 5.83
C CYS A 161 7.50 -2.13 6.02
N GLY A 162 8.38 -3.14 5.92
CA GLY A 162 8.08 -4.55 6.16
C GLY A 162 7.39 -5.27 5.00
N PHE A 163 7.50 -4.75 3.78
CA PHE A 163 7.01 -5.45 2.59
C PHE A 163 8.09 -6.37 2.03
N ALA A 164 7.70 -7.59 1.72
CA ALA A 164 8.46 -8.52 0.91
C ALA A 164 8.18 -8.29 -0.59
N ARG A 165 9.13 -8.64 -1.42
CA ARG A 165 8.98 -8.61 -2.88
C ARG A 165 8.31 -9.90 -3.34
N SER A 166 7.36 -9.82 -4.26
CA SER A 166 6.85 -10.98 -5.00
C SER A 166 7.49 -11.05 -6.37
N ASP A 167 7.90 -12.23 -6.75
CA ASP A 167 8.48 -12.50 -8.08
C ASP A 167 7.42 -12.83 -9.13
N VAL A 168 6.13 -12.85 -8.73
CA VAL A 168 5.01 -13.12 -9.62
C VAL A 168 4.71 -11.90 -10.49
N PHE A 169 5.18 -11.93 -11.74
CA PHE A 169 4.90 -10.95 -12.80
C PHE A 169 5.39 -9.52 -12.54
N PRO A 170 6.68 -9.21 -12.75
CA PRO A 170 7.12 -7.82 -12.80
C PRO A 170 6.43 -7.09 -13.96
N MET A 171 5.70 -6.03 -13.66
CA MET A 171 5.24 -5.07 -14.67
C MET A 171 6.39 -4.12 -15.00
N PHE A 172 6.39 -3.50 -16.19
CA PHE A 172 7.55 -2.81 -16.78
C PHE A 172 8.22 -1.78 -15.85
N ASP A 173 7.45 -1.03 -15.06
CA ASP A 173 7.96 0.05 -14.20
C ASP A 173 7.54 -0.10 -12.75
N THR A 174 7.08 -1.29 -12.34
CA THR A 174 6.68 -1.59 -10.97
C THR A 174 7.19 -2.95 -10.52
N ILE A 175 7.31 -3.10 -9.21
CA ILE A 175 7.59 -4.38 -8.55
C ILE A 175 6.47 -4.64 -7.57
N ARG A 176 5.82 -5.81 -7.72
CA ARG A 176 4.80 -6.27 -6.78
C ARG A 176 5.45 -6.53 -5.43
N MET A 177 4.88 -5.95 -4.38
CA MET A 177 5.30 -6.18 -3.01
C MET A 177 4.08 -6.44 -2.12
N TYR A 178 4.28 -7.18 -1.04
CA TYR A 178 3.23 -7.50 -0.09
C TYR A 178 3.72 -7.45 1.36
N ARG A 179 2.82 -7.08 2.27
CA ARG A 179 3.03 -7.15 3.72
C ARG A 179 1.93 -7.99 4.34
N ASN A 180 2.32 -8.94 5.16
CA ASN A 180 1.41 -9.81 5.87
C ASN A 180 0.77 -9.09 7.07
N LEU A 181 -0.50 -9.37 7.33
CA LEU A 181 -1.29 -8.81 8.43
C LEU A 181 -1.56 -9.80 9.57
N LEU A 182 -1.08 -11.02 9.45
CA LEU A 182 -1.39 -12.14 10.37
C LEU A 182 -0.53 -12.14 11.64
N GLU A 183 0.08 -11.02 12.00
CA GLU A 183 0.82 -10.88 13.27
C GLU A 183 -0.11 -10.69 14.47
#